data_38a097075e40ae0d01b7741705e5ffc1
#
_entry.id   38a097075e40ae0d01b7741705e5ffc1
#
_cell.length_a   1.000
_cell.length_b   1.000
_cell.length_c   1.000
_cell.angle_alpha   90.00
_cell.angle_beta   90.00
_cell.angle_gamma   90.00
#
_symmetry.space_group_name_H-M   'P 1'
#
loop_
_entity.id
_entity.type
_entity.pdbx_description
1 polymer ?
#
loop_
_entity_poly.entity_id
_entity_poly.type
_entity_poly.pdbx_seq_one_letter_code
_entity_poly.pdbx_strand_id
1 'polypeptide(L)'
;MQQRISLITLGVADLERAVAFYRALGWELHEASVPGEVAFYQAGGMALALWSRAALAEDSRVTDGGGWGGVTLAHNVAEPAEVDAVLRAARDAGGVIGRDGAPTAWGGYSGVFLDPDGHPWEVNVNPAWPLAADGSVRLG
;
A
#
# COMPACT_ATOMS: atom_id res chain seq x y z
N MET A 1 6.80 3.67 -24.14
CA MET A 1 6.78 3.96 -22.69
C MET A 1 7.89 3.16 -22.03
N GLN A 2 8.68 3.79 -21.17
CA GLN A 2 9.70 3.05 -20.39
C GLN A 2 9.03 2.16 -19.35
N GLN A 3 9.65 1.04 -19.01
CA GLN A 3 9.12 0.05 -18.04
C GLN A 3 9.38 0.52 -16.60
N ARG A 4 8.63 1.53 -16.18
CA ARG A 4 8.68 2.08 -14.81
C ARG A 4 7.35 2.73 -14.43
N ILE A 5 7.05 2.70 -13.14
CA ILE A 5 5.92 3.40 -12.53
C ILE A 5 6.48 4.58 -11.73
N SER A 6 5.93 5.77 -11.91
CA SER A 6 6.37 6.97 -11.19
C SER A 6 5.50 7.28 -9.98
N LEU A 7 4.19 7.01 -10.09
CA LEU A 7 3.21 7.34 -9.06
C LEU A 7 2.05 6.34 -9.09
N ILE A 8 1.61 5.93 -7.91
CA ILE A 8 0.31 5.27 -7.70
C ILE A 8 -0.55 6.23 -6.88
N THR A 9 -1.76 6.52 -7.34
CA THR A 9 -2.73 7.31 -6.59
C THR A 9 -3.86 6.42 -6.11
N LEU A 10 -4.10 6.42 -4.80
CA LEU A 10 -5.23 5.74 -4.17
C LEU A 10 -6.36 6.73 -3.93
N GLY A 11 -7.54 6.41 -4.44
CA GLY A 11 -8.75 7.17 -4.17
C GLY A 11 -9.26 6.91 -2.76
N VAL A 12 -9.47 7.97 -1.96
CA VAL A 12 -9.90 7.88 -0.57
C VAL A 12 -11.17 8.71 -0.34
N ALA A 13 -12.03 8.23 0.55
CA ALA A 13 -13.25 8.94 0.93
C ALA A 13 -12.97 10.09 1.91
N ASP A 14 -12.00 9.90 2.80
CA ASP A 14 -11.60 10.86 3.83
C ASP A 14 -10.06 10.92 3.89
N LEU A 15 -9.51 12.03 3.40
CA LEU A 15 -8.06 12.20 3.30
C LEU A 15 -7.39 12.24 4.68
N GLU A 16 -8.00 12.88 5.68
CA GLU A 16 -7.42 12.96 7.02
C GLU A 16 -7.35 11.58 7.68
N ARG A 17 -8.41 10.79 7.55
CA ARG A 17 -8.45 9.40 8.02
C ARG A 17 -7.38 8.55 7.34
N ALA A 18 -7.26 8.65 6.03
CA ALA A 18 -6.26 7.90 5.26
C ALA A 18 -4.83 8.30 5.67
N VAL A 19 -4.55 9.60 5.79
CA VAL A 19 -3.25 10.11 6.26
C VAL A 19 -2.93 9.62 7.67
N ALA A 20 -3.91 9.62 8.58
CA ALA A 20 -3.72 9.12 9.94
C ALA A 20 -3.37 7.62 9.95
N PHE A 21 -4.00 6.83 9.09
CA PHE A 21 -3.71 5.40 8.95
C PHE A 21 -2.26 5.15 8.50
N TYR A 22 -1.83 5.76 7.38
CA TYR A 22 -0.46 5.55 6.88
C TYR A 22 0.60 6.11 7.82
N ARG A 23 0.32 7.22 8.53
CA ARG A 23 1.19 7.72 9.59
C ARG A 23 1.34 6.71 10.73
N ALA A 24 0.27 6.05 11.14
CA ALA A 24 0.33 5.01 12.18
C ALA A 24 1.12 3.77 11.73
N LEU A 25 1.25 3.54 10.42
CA LEU A 25 2.15 2.52 9.85
C LEU A 25 3.61 2.98 9.74
N GLY A 26 3.93 4.23 10.12
CA GLY A 26 5.27 4.78 10.04
C GLY A 26 5.60 5.51 8.73
N TRP A 27 4.60 5.78 7.89
CA TRP A 27 4.80 6.55 6.66
C TRP A 27 4.86 8.04 6.95
N GLU A 28 5.81 8.73 6.34
CA GLU A 28 6.02 10.17 6.50
C GLU A 28 5.50 10.95 5.29
N LEU A 29 4.67 11.96 5.59
CA LEU A 29 4.14 12.86 4.57
C LEU A 29 5.28 13.65 3.93
N HIS A 30 5.32 13.65 2.60
CA HIS A 30 6.29 14.45 1.84
C HIS A 30 5.84 15.92 1.80
N GLU A 31 6.81 16.84 1.78
CA GLU A 31 6.58 18.29 1.75
C GLU A 31 5.80 18.78 0.51
N ALA A 32 5.79 18.00 -0.58
CA ALA A 32 4.98 18.28 -1.76
C ALA A 32 3.48 18.10 -1.54
N SER A 33 3.07 17.54 -0.40
CA SER A 33 1.64 17.35 -0.07
C SER A 33 0.93 18.70 0.10
N VAL A 34 -0.34 18.75 -0.32
CA VAL A 34 -1.19 19.94 -0.14
C VAL A 34 -2.24 19.62 0.92
N PRO A 35 -2.18 20.27 2.10
CA PRO A 35 -3.11 19.99 3.20
C PRO A 35 -4.58 20.08 2.77
N GLY A 36 -5.34 19.04 3.10
CA GLY A 36 -6.78 18.96 2.75
C GLY A 36 -7.08 18.60 1.30
N GLU A 37 -6.07 18.48 0.42
CA GLU A 37 -6.26 18.19 -1.00
C GLU A 37 -5.63 16.86 -1.42
N VAL A 38 -4.31 16.72 -1.26
CA VAL A 38 -3.57 15.54 -1.68
C VAL A 38 -2.38 15.26 -0.75
N ALA A 39 -2.19 14.01 -0.41
CA ALA A 39 -1.03 13.56 0.35
C ALA A 39 -0.07 12.78 -0.55
N PHE A 40 1.22 13.07 -0.47
CA PHE A 40 2.27 12.36 -1.18
C PHE A 40 3.24 11.70 -0.20
N TYR A 41 3.72 10.52 -0.59
CA TYR A 41 4.72 9.73 0.14
C TYR A 41 5.80 9.26 -0.82
N GLN A 42 7.05 9.37 -0.42
CA GLN A 42 8.14 8.73 -1.15
C GLN A 42 8.11 7.22 -0.85
N ALA A 43 7.90 6.42 -1.87
CA ALA A 43 7.80 4.95 -1.77
C ALA A 43 8.93 4.30 -2.61
N GLY A 44 10.14 4.26 -2.06
CA GLY A 44 11.30 3.83 -2.82
C GLY A 44 11.56 4.75 -4.02
N GLY A 45 11.68 4.18 -5.22
CA GLY A 45 11.91 4.92 -6.46
C GLY A 45 10.64 5.51 -7.11
N MET A 46 9.50 5.42 -6.44
CA MET A 46 8.21 5.93 -6.91
C MET A 46 7.51 6.71 -5.80
N ALA A 47 6.39 7.34 -6.10
CA ALA A 47 5.53 7.97 -5.11
C ALA A 47 4.22 7.19 -4.91
N LEU A 48 3.66 7.30 -3.72
CA LEU A 48 2.26 6.98 -3.43
C LEU A 48 1.53 8.27 -3.13
N ALA A 49 0.34 8.45 -3.70
CA ALA A 49 -0.53 9.57 -3.38
C ALA A 49 -1.88 9.09 -2.82
N LEU A 50 -2.45 9.90 -1.94
CA LEU A 50 -3.84 9.76 -1.48
C LEU A 50 -4.60 10.97 -1.98
N TRP A 51 -5.70 10.76 -2.67
CA TRP A 51 -6.52 11.82 -3.23
C TRP A 51 -8.00 11.47 -3.16
N SER A 52 -8.86 12.50 -3.18
CA SER A 52 -10.30 12.26 -3.22
C SER A 52 -10.68 11.25 -4.31
N ARG A 53 -11.38 10.17 -3.92
CA ARG A 53 -11.82 9.12 -4.86
C ARG A 53 -12.68 9.68 -5.98
N ALA A 54 -13.58 10.62 -5.67
CA ALA A 54 -14.43 11.26 -6.66
C ALA A 54 -13.62 12.11 -7.65
N ALA A 55 -12.69 12.93 -7.14
CA ALA A 55 -11.82 13.75 -7.98
C ALA A 55 -10.89 12.89 -8.86
N LEU A 56 -10.35 11.81 -8.31
CA LEU A 56 -9.52 10.86 -9.05
C LEU A 56 -10.30 10.17 -10.19
N ALA A 57 -11.53 9.75 -9.94
CA ALA A 57 -12.38 9.13 -10.95
C ALA A 57 -12.72 10.12 -12.08
N GLU A 58 -13.03 11.36 -11.73
CA GLU A 58 -13.30 12.43 -12.70
C GLU A 58 -12.06 12.74 -13.56
N ASP A 59 -10.92 12.94 -12.93
CA ASP A 59 -9.65 13.20 -13.61
C ASP A 59 -9.23 12.06 -14.54
N SER A 60 -9.40 10.83 -14.08
CA SER A 60 -9.07 9.62 -14.84
C SER A 60 -10.11 9.27 -15.92
N ARG A 61 -11.24 9.99 -15.98
CA ARG A 61 -12.35 9.74 -16.91
C ARG A 61 -12.93 8.32 -16.80
N VAL A 62 -13.04 7.81 -15.57
CA VAL A 62 -13.63 6.51 -15.29
C VAL A 62 -14.88 6.65 -14.44
N THR A 63 -15.81 5.70 -14.61
CA THR A 63 -16.95 5.59 -13.73
C THR A 63 -16.57 4.80 -12.49
N ASP A 64 -16.75 5.40 -11.31
CA ASP A 64 -16.54 4.70 -10.04
C ASP A 64 -17.76 3.85 -9.71
N GLY A 65 -17.67 2.56 -9.98
CA GLY A 65 -18.72 1.58 -9.64
C GLY A 65 -18.63 1.05 -8.21
N GLY A 66 -17.68 1.53 -7.40
CA GLY A 66 -17.36 0.98 -6.07
C GLY A 66 -16.62 -0.35 -6.15
N GLY A 67 -16.38 -0.95 -4.99
CA GLY A 67 -15.71 -2.24 -4.87
C GLY A 67 -14.20 -2.20 -5.16
N TRP A 68 -13.63 -3.40 -5.33
CA TRP A 68 -12.21 -3.56 -5.63
C TRP A 68 -11.91 -3.27 -7.10
N GLY A 69 -10.93 -2.43 -7.37
CA GLY A 69 -10.58 -1.99 -8.72
C GLY A 69 -9.62 -2.92 -9.48
N GLY A 70 -9.32 -4.11 -8.96
CA GLY A 70 -8.40 -5.05 -9.62
C GLY A 70 -6.93 -4.79 -9.32
N VAL A 71 -6.60 -3.96 -8.32
CA VAL A 71 -5.23 -3.62 -7.91
C VAL A 71 -5.00 -4.02 -6.46
N THR A 72 -3.89 -4.72 -6.22
CA THR A 72 -3.36 -5.00 -4.89
C THR A 72 -1.92 -4.48 -4.83
N LEU A 73 -1.60 -3.74 -3.78
CA LEU A 73 -0.23 -3.32 -3.51
C LEU A 73 0.47 -4.41 -2.69
N ALA A 74 1.79 -4.46 -2.78
CA ALA A 74 2.57 -5.42 -2.00
C ALA A 74 3.74 -4.73 -1.29
N HIS A 75 3.99 -5.18 -0.06
CA HIS A 75 5.14 -4.79 0.74
C HIS A 75 5.91 -6.06 1.13
N ASN A 76 7.11 -6.21 0.61
CA ASN A 76 7.95 -7.36 0.94
C ASN A 76 8.86 -7.03 2.12
N VAL A 77 9.00 -8.01 3.01
CA VAL A 77 9.84 -7.97 4.21
C VAL A 77 10.77 -9.18 4.23
N ALA A 78 11.75 -9.18 5.13
CA ALA A 78 12.77 -10.22 5.17
C ALA A 78 12.30 -11.50 5.89
N GLU A 79 11.48 -11.37 6.92
CA GLU A 79 11.15 -12.46 7.83
C GLU A 79 9.63 -12.59 8.08
N PRO A 80 9.10 -13.82 8.30
CA PRO A 80 7.68 -14.03 8.61
C PRO A 80 7.17 -13.22 9.80
N ALA A 81 7.98 -13.05 10.85
CA ALA A 81 7.60 -12.26 12.00
C ALA A 81 7.34 -10.78 11.67
N GLU A 82 8.00 -10.24 10.64
CA GLU A 82 7.77 -8.88 10.15
C GLU A 82 6.42 -8.79 9.42
N VAL A 83 6.01 -9.82 8.68
CA VAL A 83 4.67 -9.90 8.09
C VAL A 83 3.62 -9.77 9.18
N ASP A 84 3.71 -10.59 10.22
CA ASP A 84 2.75 -10.57 11.32
C ASP A 84 2.76 -9.23 12.08
N ALA A 85 3.94 -8.60 12.21
CA ALA A 85 4.08 -7.29 12.85
C ALA A 85 3.39 -6.19 12.04
N VAL A 86 3.56 -6.18 10.71
CA VAL A 86 2.90 -5.21 9.83
C VAL A 86 1.39 -5.39 9.85
N LEU A 87 0.90 -6.63 9.81
CA LEU A 87 -0.54 -6.92 9.90
C LEU A 87 -1.15 -6.43 11.22
N ARG A 88 -0.46 -6.64 12.35
CA ARG A 88 -0.91 -6.11 13.65
C ARG A 88 -0.94 -4.59 13.64
N ALA A 89 0.12 -3.94 13.15
CA ALA A 89 0.18 -2.49 13.05
C ALA A 89 -0.95 -1.92 12.18
N ALA A 90 -1.23 -2.56 11.04
CA ALA A 90 -2.33 -2.17 10.15
C ALA A 90 -3.70 -2.26 10.83
N ARG A 91 -3.97 -3.36 11.54
CA ARG A 91 -5.19 -3.53 12.33
C ARG A 91 -5.31 -2.45 13.41
N ASP A 92 -4.25 -2.23 14.15
CA ASP A 92 -4.23 -1.26 15.26
C ASP A 92 -4.36 0.19 14.75
N ALA A 93 -3.96 0.45 13.51
CA ALA A 93 -4.13 1.73 12.83
C ALA A 93 -5.54 1.95 12.23
N GLY A 94 -6.43 0.95 12.28
CA GLY A 94 -7.80 1.02 11.78
C GLY A 94 -8.05 0.30 10.46
N GLY A 95 -7.08 -0.47 9.97
CA GLY A 95 -7.25 -1.36 8.84
C GLY A 95 -7.99 -2.66 9.20
N VAL A 96 -8.29 -3.45 8.19
CA VAL A 96 -8.95 -4.75 8.33
C VAL A 96 -8.00 -5.85 7.87
N ILE A 97 -7.90 -6.94 8.63
CA ILE A 97 -7.14 -8.11 8.20
C ILE A 97 -7.98 -8.90 7.20
N GLY A 98 -7.53 -8.93 5.96
CA GLY A 98 -8.15 -9.72 4.90
C GLY A 98 -7.73 -11.19 4.96
N ARG A 99 -6.48 -11.44 5.33
CA ARG A 99 -5.92 -12.78 5.51
C ARG A 99 -4.74 -12.73 6.48
N ASP A 100 -4.77 -13.57 7.49
CA ASP A 100 -3.64 -13.71 8.43
C ASP A 100 -2.37 -14.19 7.72
N GLY A 101 -1.22 -13.89 8.31
CA GLY A 101 0.05 -14.41 7.82
C GLY A 101 0.09 -15.93 7.89
N ALA A 102 0.49 -16.55 6.79
CA ALA A 102 0.60 -18.00 6.67
C ALA A 102 1.63 -18.42 5.61
N PRO A 103 2.20 -19.63 5.74
CA PRO A 103 3.03 -20.21 4.67
C PRO A 103 2.24 -20.31 3.36
N THR A 104 2.93 -20.09 2.24
CA THR A 104 2.34 -20.17 0.90
C THR A 104 2.79 -21.42 0.16
N ALA A 105 2.02 -21.84 -0.85
CA ALA A 105 2.37 -22.99 -1.70
C ALA A 105 3.66 -22.77 -2.51
N TRP A 106 4.06 -21.50 -2.74
CA TRP A 106 5.29 -21.15 -3.46
C TRP A 106 6.51 -20.98 -2.54
N GLY A 107 6.40 -21.41 -1.26
CA GLY A 107 7.53 -21.46 -0.32
C GLY A 107 7.81 -20.17 0.44
N GLY A 108 6.93 -19.20 0.38
CA GLY A 108 7.01 -17.95 1.13
C GLY A 108 6.07 -17.91 2.33
N TYR A 109 5.86 -16.69 2.83
CA TYR A 109 4.91 -16.38 3.90
C TYR A 109 4.18 -15.10 3.56
N SER A 110 2.87 -15.05 3.65
CA SER A 110 2.08 -13.93 3.16
C SER A 110 0.82 -13.70 3.99
N GLY A 111 0.46 -12.44 4.17
CA GLY A 111 -0.80 -11.99 4.71
C GLY A 111 -1.34 -10.79 3.94
N VAL A 112 -2.57 -10.38 4.22
CA VAL A 112 -3.23 -9.26 3.57
C VAL A 112 -3.93 -8.40 4.60
N PHE A 113 -3.77 -7.07 4.50
CA PHE A 113 -4.63 -6.11 5.16
C PHE A 113 -5.31 -5.20 4.13
N LEU A 114 -6.42 -4.61 4.53
CA LEU A 114 -7.10 -3.56 3.80
C LEU A 114 -6.92 -2.24 4.55
N ASP A 115 -6.60 -1.18 3.85
CA ASP A 115 -6.61 0.16 4.42
C ASP A 115 -8.05 0.62 4.72
N PRO A 116 -8.30 1.78 5.36
CA PRO A 116 -9.64 2.24 5.69
C PRO A 116 -10.57 2.44 4.49
N ASP A 117 -10.03 2.57 3.29
CA ASP A 117 -10.80 2.68 2.04
C ASP A 117 -10.95 1.35 1.30
N GLY A 118 -10.44 0.26 1.86
CA GLY A 118 -10.53 -1.08 1.29
C GLY A 118 -9.46 -1.39 0.25
N HIS A 119 -8.41 -0.59 0.15
CA HIS A 119 -7.27 -0.92 -0.71
C HIS A 119 -6.46 -2.07 -0.12
N PRO A 120 -6.33 -3.21 -0.83
CA PRO A 120 -5.62 -4.36 -0.32
C PRO A 120 -4.11 -4.18 -0.44
N TRP A 121 -3.41 -4.60 0.62
CA TRP A 121 -1.97 -4.70 0.72
C TRP A 121 -1.58 -6.13 1.07
N GLU A 122 -0.80 -6.77 0.22
CA GLU A 122 -0.08 -7.99 0.58
C GLU A 122 1.20 -7.65 1.34
N VAL A 123 1.46 -8.38 2.40
CA VAL A 123 2.74 -8.32 3.11
C VAL A 123 3.39 -9.69 2.97
N ASN A 124 4.57 -9.75 2.36
CA ASN A 124 5.15 -11.01 1.89
C ASN A 124 6.61 -11.18 2.30
N VAL A 125 6.97 -12.42 2.60
CA VAL A 125 8.33 -12.93 2.45
C VAL A 125 8.39 -13.79 1.20
N ASN A 126 9.20 -13.41 0.22
CA ASN A 126 9.38 -14.18 -1.01
C ASN A 126 10.85 -14.59 -1.17
N PRO A 127 11.21 -15.87 -0.90
CA PRO A 127 12.59 -16.33 -0.98
C PRO A 127 13.20 -16.23 -2.40
N ALA A 128 12.36 -16.21 -3.43
CA ALA A 128 12.82 -16.08 -4.82
C ALA A 128 13.11 -14.63 -5.24
N TRP A 129 12.67 -13.66 -4.44
CA TRP A 129 12.83 -12.23 -4.73
C TRP A 129 13.54 -11.53 -3.55
N PRO A 130 14.86 -11.64 -3.46
CA PRO A 130 15.59 -11.05 -2.35
C PRO A 130 15.44 -9.52 -2.33
N LEU A 131 15.42 -8.97 -1.13
CA LEU A 131 15.45 -7.54 -0.94
C LEU A 131 16.88 -7.02 -1.04
N ALA A 132 17.07 -5.93 -1.79
CA ALA A 132 18.32 -5.17 -1.76
C ALA A 132 18.45 -4.40 -0.42
N ALA A 133 19.61 -3.82 -0.17
CA ALA A 133 19.88 -3.08 1.06
C ALA A 133 18.95 -1.86 1.26
N ASP A 134 18.42 -1.32 0.17
CA ASP A 134 17.44 -0.24 0.18
C ASP A 134 15.97 -0.72 0.29
N GLY A 135 15.75 -2.03 0.47
CA GLY A 135 14.43 -2.66 0.53
C GLY A 135 13.77 -2.91 -0.81
N SER A 136 14.40 -2.55 -1.92
CA SER A 136 13.83 -2.81 -3.25
C SER A 136 13.88 -4.30 -3.60
N VAL A 137 12.82 -4.79 -4.25
CA VAL A 137 12.73 -6.16 -4.76
C VAL A 137 13.57 -6.31 -6.01
N ARG A 138 14.27 -7.44 -6.12
CA ARG A 138 14.96 -7.88 -7.34
C ARG A 138 14.33 -9.18 -7.83
N LEU A 139 13.80 -9.14 -9.04
CA LEU A 139 13.38 -10.37 -9.70
C LEU A 139 14.64 -11.15 -10.11
N GLY A 140 14.73 -12.39 -9.65
CA GLY A 140 15.89 -13.24 -9.79
C GLY A 140 16.28 -13.63 -11.21
#